data_911f322857ab43cb8a8fd4fce2e61d69
#
_entry.id   911f322857ab43cb8a8fd4fce2e61d69
#
_cell.length_a   1.000
_cell.length_b   1.000
_cell.length_c   1.000
_cell.angle_alpha   90.00
_cell.angle_beta   90.00
_cell.angle_gamma   90.00
#
_symmetry.space_group_name_H-M   'P 1'
#
loop_
_entity.id
_entity.type
_entity.pdbx_description
1 polymer ?
#
loop_
_entity_poly.entity_id
_entity_poly.type
_entity_poly.pdbx_seq_one_letter_code
_entity_poly.pdbx_strand_id
1 'polypeptide(L)'
;MVRFTSVLALLILTLSLPALAADAEPVAPKDMDGITLYKTYCKVCHTADSEHGEYTPMDLIMDQWDEVFDAMDESHAEAKLETTDGESVPAFLGGKLLDRIRKFCVDHAADSEEPMTCG
;
A
#
# COMPACT_ATOMS: atom_id res chain seq x y z
N MET A 1 -29.78 -60.01 40.67
CA MET A 1 -29.26 -59.84 39.30
C MET A 1 -28.97 -58.38 39.10
N VAL A 2 -27.70 -58.00 39.18
CA VAL A 2 -27.25 -56.63 38.99
C VAL A 2 -26.70 -56.53 37.58
N ARG A 3 -27.38 -55.72 36.75
CA ARG A 3 -26.94 -55.43 35.39
C ARG A 3 -26.03 -54.21 35.41
N PHE A 4 -24.73 -54.42 35.25
CA PHE A 4 -23.77 -53.36 35.00
C PHE A 4 -23.89 -52.92 33.53
N THR A 5 -24.41 -51.71 33.30
CA THR A 5 -24.33 -51.03 32.01
C THR A 5 -23.08 -50.17 32.02
N SER A 6 -22.06 -50.64 31.32
CA SER A 6 -20.84 -49.89 31.03
C SER A 6 -21.15 -48.72 30.09
N VAL A 7 -21.11 -47.51 30.60
CA VAL A 7 -21.14 -46.32 29.75
C VAL A 7 -19.71 -46.03 29.31
N LEU A 8 -19.40 -46.34 28.06
CA LEU A 8 -18.14 -45.99 27.41
C LEU A 8 -18.18 -44.50 27.02
N ALA A 9 -17.59 -43.68 27.87
CA ALA A 9 -17.41 -42.25 27.55
C ALA A 9 -16.33 -42.10 26.51
N LEU A 10 -16.71 -41.80 25.27
CA LEU A 10 -15.82 -41.48 24.17
C LEU A 10 -15.33 -40.04 24.35
N LEU A 11 -14.10 -39.86 24.87
CA LEU A 11 -13.45 -38.57 25.02
C LEU A 11 -12.94 -38.14 23.66
N ILE A 12 -13.69 -37.28 22.95
CA ILE A 12 -13.25 -36.68 21.71
C ILE A 12 -12.30 -35.53 22.07
N LEU A 13 -11.02 -35.78 21.99
CA LEU A 13 -9.96 -34.77 22.12
C LEU A 13 -9.94 -33.94 20.83
N THR A 14 -10.63 -32.80 20.83
CA THR A 14 -10.53 -31.85 19.72
C THR A 14 -9.20 -31.12 19.81
N LEU A 15 -8.27 -31.53 18.94
CA LEU A 15 -6.99 -30.83 18.76
C LEU A 15 -7.29 -29.50 18.04
N SER A 16 -7.47 -28.43 18.82
CA SER A 16 -7.53 -27.06 18.27
C SER A 16 -6.11 -26.68 17.87
N LEU A 17 -5.79 -26.79 16.57
CA LEU A 17 -4.60 -26.16 16.02
C LEU A 17 -4.78 -24.62 16.10
N PRO A 18 -3.90 -23.90 16.79
CA PRO A 18 -3.89 -22.44 16.64
C PRO A 18 -3.53 -22.12 15.20
N ALA A 19 -4.44 -21.46 14.49
CA ALA A 19 -4.12 -20.84 13.22
C ALA A 19 -3.08 -19.76 13.52
N LEU A 20 -1.81 -20.03 13.21
CA LEU A 20 -0.76 -19.00 13.13
C LEU A 20 -1.15 -18.09 11.97
N ALA A 21 -1.98 -17.07 12.26
CA ALA A 21 -2.06 -15.91 11.42
C ALA A 21 -0.66 -15.28 11.48
N ALA A 22 0.11 -15.42 10.41
CA ALA A 22 1.34 -14.67 10.25
C ALA A 22 0.95 -13.19 10.12
N ASP A 23 0.96 -12.45 11.21
CA ASP A 23 0.94 -11.00 11.22
C ASP A 23 2.25 -10.54 10.58
N ALA A 24 2.23 -10.32 9.25
CA ALA A 24 3.33 -9.66 8.59
C ALA A 24 3.39 -8.25 9.17
N GLU A 25 4.46 -7.93 9.88
CA GLU A 25 4.69 -6.58 10.39
C GLU A 25 4.65 -5.59 9.21
N PRO A 26 3.98 -4.44 9.36
CA PRO A 26 3.94 -3.45 8.31
C PRO A 26 5.36 -2.99 7.98
N VAL A 27 5.72 -3.07 6.69
CA VAL A 27 7.04 -2.61 6.23
C VAL A 27 7.13 -1.11 6.45
N ALA A 28 8.22 -0.65 7.08
CA ALA A 28 8.43 0.78 7.30
C ALA A 28 8.64 1.51 5.95
N PRO A 29 8.13 2.75 5.78
CA PRO A 29 8.24 3.48 4.51
C PRO A 29 9.67 3.57 3.96
N LYS A 30 10.65 3.74 4.83
CA LYS A 30 12.08 3.80 4.46
C LYS A 30 12.60 2.54 3.74
N ASP A 31 11.95 1.40 3.95
CA ASP A 31 12.33 0.09 3.40
C ASP A 31 11.51 -0.27 2.15
N MET A 32 10.54 0.57 1.75
CA MET A 32 9.72 0.40 0.56
C MET A 32 10.44 0.90 -0.69
N ASP A 33 10.25 0.20 -1.81
CA ASP A 33 10.63 0.70 -3.13
C ASP A 33 9.61 1.72 -3.68
N GLY A 34 9.92 2.34 -4.82
CA GLY A 34 9.09 3.39 -5.41
C GLY A 34 7.68 2.94 -5.74
N ILE A 35 7.51 1.73 -6.28
CA ILE A 35 6.19 1.19 -6.62
C ILE A 35 5.35 0.89 -5.37
N THR A 36 5.97 0.36 -4.33
CA THR A 36 5.28 0.07 -3.06
C THR A 36 4.85 1.36 -2.38
N LEU A 37 5.73 2.37 -2.33
CA LEU A 37 5.40 3.70 -1.82
C LEU A 37 4.26 4.33 -2.62
N TYR A 38 4.31 4.28 -3.94
CA TYR A 38 3.26 4.79 -4.82
C TYR A 38 1.90 4.14 -4.52
N LYS A 39 1.86 2.81 -4.42
CA LYS A 39 0.63 2.08 -4.09
C LYS A 39 0.11 2.39 -2.69
N THR A 40 1.01 2.55 -1.73
CA THR A 40 0.64 2.76 -0.32
C THR A 40 0.17 4.18 -0.03
N TYR A 41 0.76 5.21 -0.67
CA TYR A 41 0.51 6.61 -0.33
C TYR A 41 -0.19 7.42 -1.42
N CYS A 42 -0.13 7.01 -2.67
CA CYS A 42 -0.75 7.73 -3.79
C CYS A 42 -2.06 7.05 -4.23
N LYS A 43 -2.01 5.75 -4.51
CA LYS A 43 -3.16 4.99 -5.02
C LYS A 43 -4.33 4.89 -4.04
N VAL A 44 -4.12 5.10 -2.76
CA VAL A 44 -5.22 5.08 -1.77
C VAL A 44 -6.19 6.24 -1.94
N CYS A 45 -5.73 7.39 -2.47
CA CYS A 45 -6.56 8.54 -2.80
C CYS A 45 -6.84 8.64 -4.31
N HIS A 46 -5.92 8.18 -5.15
CA HIS A 46 -6.05 8.22 -6.61
C HIS A 46 -6.63 6.91 -7.15
N THR A 47 -7.89 6.64 -6.83
CA THR A 47 -8.65 5.50 -7.33
C THR A 47 -9.61 5.93 -8.45
N ALA A 48 -10.09 4.97 -9.25
CA ALA A 48 -11.01 5.22 -10.34
C ALA A 48 -12.32 5.91 -9.90
N ASP A 49 -12.76 5.65 -8.67
CA ASP A 49 -14.01 6.19 -8.11
C ASP A 49 -13.80 7.45 -7.27
N SER A 50 -12.56 7.92 -7.12
CA SER A 50 -12.26 9.11 -6.31
C SER A 50 -12.44 10.40 -7.11
N GLU A 51 -12.78 11.49 -6.42
CA GLU A 51 -12.84 12.83 -7.01
C GLU A 51 -11.46 13.35 -7.44
N HIS A 52 -10.38 12.74 -6.96
CA HIS A 52 -9.00 13.09 -7.32
C HIS A 52 -8.53 12.43 -8.62
N GLY A 53 -9.33 11.51 -9.18
CA GLY A 53 -9.00 10.75 -10.37
C GLY A 53 -7.97 9.65 -10.15
N GLU A 54 -7.98 8.66 -11.02
CA GLU A 54 -6.98 7.61 -11.05
C GLU A 54 -5.79 8.03 -11.89
N TYR A 55 -4.58 7.83 -11.35
CA TYR A 55 -3.34 8.05 -12.08
C TYR A 55 -2.47 6.81 -12.06
N THR A 56 -1.90 6.49 -13.20
CA THR A 56 -0.82 5.51 -13.37
C THR A 56 0.38 6.22 -13.99
N PRO A 57 1.60 5.67 -13.90
CA PRO A 57 2.75 6.28 -14.57
C PRO A 57 2.54 6.57 -16.06
N MET A 58 1.71 5.77 -16.74
CA MET A 58 1.39 5.93 -18.15
C MET A 58 0.48 7.12 -18.49
N ASP A 59 -0.17 7.74 -17.51
CA ASP A 59 -1.11 8.84 -17.76
C ASP A 59 -0.41 10.17 -18.08
N LEU A 60 0.87 10.28 -17.73
CA LEU A 60 1.69 11.47 -17.97
C LEU A 60 3.01 11.08 -18.65
N ILE A 61 3.61 12.06 -19.33
CA ILE A 61 4.98 11.94 -19.83
C ILE A 61 6.00 12.31 -18.73
N MET A 62 7.26 11.98 -18.93
CA MET A 62 8.32 12.19 -17.92
C MET A 62 8.38 13.62 -17.41
N ASP A 63 8.37 14.62 -18.30
CA ASP A 63 8.43 16.03 -17.92
C ASP A 63 7.21 16.46 -17.07
N GLN A 64 6.03 15.94 -17.38
CA GLN A 64 4.82 16.22 -16.60
C GLN A 64 4.89 15.61 -15.20
N TRP A 65 5.47 14.41 -15.06
CA TRP A 65 5.70 13.83 -13.74
C TRP A 65 6.67 14.68 -12.92
N ASP A 66 7.72 15.20 -13.53
CA ASP A 66 8.64 16.12 -12.87
C ASP A 66 7.93 17.37 -12.34
N GLU A 67 7.07 17.97 -13.15
CA GLU A 67 6.25 19.13 -12.74
C GLU A 67 5.30 18.79 -11.58
N VAL A 68 4.66 17.62 -11.61
CA VAL A 68 3.77 17.15 -10.53
C VAL A 68 4.53 17.05 -9.22
N PHE A 69 5.71 16.44 -9.23
CA PHE A 69 6.51 16.28 -8.01
C PHE A 69 7.14 17.59 -7.52
N ASP A 70 7.47 18.52 -8.41
CA ASP A 70 7.94 19.85 -8.03
C ASP A 70 6.86 20.67 -7.31
N ALA A 71 5.59 20.44 -7.64
CA ALA A 71 4.43 21.09 -7.00
C ALA A 71 3.79 20.24 -5.88
N MET A 72 4.39 19.12 -5.48
CA MET A 72 3.76 18.14 -4.61
C MET A 72 3.37 18.72 -3.24
N ASP A 73 4.25 19.46 -2.61
CA ASP A 73 4.00 20.04 -1.29
C ASP A 73 2.81 21.00 -1.29
N GLU A 74 2.67 21.79 -2.35
CA GLU A 74 1.57 22.76 -2.49
C GLU A 74 0.28 22.05 -2.87
N SER A 75 0.31 21.19 -3.88
CA SER A 75 -0.88 20.51 -4.41
C SER A 75 -1.47 19.48 -3.45
N HIS A 76 -0.66 18.93 -2.56
CA HIS A 76 -1.04 17.89 -1.61
C HIS A 76 -0.93 18.33 -0.13
N ALA A 77 -0.94 19.64 0.13
CA ALA A 77 -0.84 20.18 1.49
C ALA A 77 -1.91 19.61 2.45
N GLU A 78 -3.11 19.32 1.94
CA GLU A 78 -4.22 18.77 2.71
C GLU A 78 -4.40 17.24 2.54
N ALA A 79 -3.53 16.59 1.76
CA ALA A 79 -3.58 15.14 1.56
C ALA A 79 -3.02 14.42 2.78
N LYS A 80 -3.91 13.92 3.65
CA LYS A 80 -3.58 13.26 4.91
C LYS A 80 -4.17 11.85 4.94
N LEU A 81 -3.43 10.92 5.52
CA LEU A 81 -3.87 9.54 5.77
C LEU A 81 -3.81 9.27 7.27
N GLU A 82 -4.52 8.25 7.74
CA GLU A 82 -4.43 7.81 9.13
C GLU A 82 -2.99 7.42 9.52
N THR A 83 -2.24 6.88 8.54
CA THR A 83 -0.85 6.44 8.71
C THR A 83 0.18 7.57 8.69
N THR A 84 -0.23 8.81 8.42
CA THR A 84 0.69 9.97 8.36
C THR A 84 0.67 10.85 9.62
N ASP A 85 0.07 10.38 10.71
CA ASP A 85 0.02 11.06 12.01
C ASP A 85 -0.45 12.54 11.95
N GLY A 86 -1.33 12.85 11.00
CA GLY A 86 -1.88 14.19 10.79
C GLY A 86 -1.02 15.11 9.92
N GLU A 87 0.14 14.66 9.45
CA GLU A 87 0.93 15.36 8.46
C GLU A 87 0.38 15.15 7.05
N SER A 88 0.68 16.06 6.13
CA SER A 88 0.43 15.81 4.71
C SER A 88 1.33 14.67 4.22
N VAL A 89 0.86 13.92 3.22
CA VAL A 89 1.65 12.80 2.64
C VAL A 89 3.05 13.24 2.21
N PRO A 90 3.23 14.39 1.50
CA PRO A 90 4.58 14.86 1.15
C PRO A 90 5.46 15.15 2.37
N ALA A 91 4.91 15.80 3.39
CA ALA A 91 5.66 16.11 4.61
C ALA A 91 6.08 14.87 5.37
N PHE A 92 5.16 13.89 5.50
CA PHE A 92 5.41 12.61 6.16
C PHE A 92 6.50 11.78 5.47
N LEU A 93 6.44 11.68 4.15
CA LEU A 93 7.41 10.90 3.37
C LEU A 93 8.78 11.58 3.31
N GLY A 94 8.81 12.91 3.19
CA GLY A 94 10.04 13.65 2.98
C GLY A 94 10.68 13.45 1.61
N GLY A 95 11.68 14.25 1.29
CA GLY A 95 12.26 14.32 -0.05
C GLY A 95 12.79 13.00 -0.59
N LYS A 96 13.48 12.22 0.23
CA LYS A 96 14.07 10.94 -0.23
C LYS A 96 13.04 9.90 -0.66
N LEU A 97 11.93 9.79 0.05
CA LEU A 97 10.88 8.83 -0.29
C LEU A 97 10.03 9.34 -1.45
N LEU A 98 9.75 10.65 -1.51
CA LEU A 98 9.12 11.27 -2.67
C LEU A 98 9.96 11.10 -3.93
N ASP A 99 11.28 11.24 -3.85
CA ASP A 99 12.19 11.01 -4.98
C ASP A 99 12.15 9.57 -5.50
N ARG A 100 11.96 8.58 -4.61
CA ARG A 100 11.75 7.19 -5.05
C ARG A 100 10.45 7.02 -5.82
N ILE A 101 9.38 7.66 -5.38
CA ILE A 101 8.08 7.63 -6.09
C ILE A 101 8.21 8.37 -7.42
N ARG A 102 8.81 9.57 -7.42
CA ARG A 102 9.10 10.35 -8.65
C ARG A 102 9.85 9.51 -9.67
N LYS A 103 10.96 8.90 -9.25
CA LYS A 103 11.74 8.03 -10.11
C LYS A 103 10.90 6.90 -10.70
N PHE A 104 10.09 6.23 -9.89
CA PHE A 104 9.20 5.19 -10.36
C PHE A 104 8.22 5.70 -11.43
N CYS A 105 7.57 6.85 -11.20
CA CYS A 105 6.63 7.43 -12.15
C CYS A 105 7.33 7.87 -13.45
N VAL A 106 8.48 8.51 -13.37
CA VAL A 106 9.27 8.96 -14.53
C VAL A 106 9.81 7.76 -15.33
N ASP A 107 10.38 6.76 -14.67
CA ASP A 107 10.93 5.58 -15.34
C ASP A 107 9.86 4.79 -16.11
N HIS A 108 8.60 4.87 -15.69
CA HIS A 108 7.48 4.14 -16.29
C HIS A 108 6.43 5.06 -16.95
N ALA A 109 6.78 6.31 -17.21
CA ALA A 109 5.94 7.28 -17.91
C ALA A 109 5.61 6.87 -19.35
N ALA A 110 4.62 7.50 -19.96
CA ALA A 110 4.14 7.15 -21.28
C ALA A 110 5.23 7.22 -22.38
N ASP A 111 6.18 8.13 -22.23
CA ASP A 111 7.30 8.37 -23.16
C ASP A 111 8.65 7.83 -22.66
N SER A 112 8.65 7.07 -21.56
CA SER A 112 9.87 6.42 -21.05
C SER A 112 10.29 5.21 -21.91
N GLU A 113 11.51 4.72 -21.69
CA GLU A 113 12.00 3.50 -22.35
C GLU A 113 11.30 2.23 -21.84
N GLU A 114 10.75 2.26 -20.62
CA GLU A 114 10.06 1.14 -19.97
C GLU A 114 8.66 1.56 -19.48
N PRO A 115 7.74 1.96 -20.36
CA PRO A 115 6.41 2.40 -19.96
C PRO A 115 5.66 1.27 -19.25
N MET A 116 4.90 1.62 -18.20
CA MET A 116 4.08 0.66 -17.47
C MET A 116 2.90 0.20 -18.31
N THR A 117 2.91 -1.07 -18.75
CA THR A 117 1.87 -1.63 -19.62
C THR A 117 0.75 -2.36 -18.89
N CYS A 118 0.91 -2.62 -17.59
CA CYS A 118 -0.09 -3.25 -16.73
C CYS A 118 -0.25 -2.39 -15.46
N GLY A 119 -1.42 -1.81 -15.33
CA GLY A 119 -1.80 -1.01 -14.17
C GLY A 119 -2.00 -1.82 -12.90
#